data_2b7d8b5a91b7914b8e545b2bc35d7aa8
#
_entry.id   2b7d8b5a91b7914b8e545b2bc35d7aa8
#
_cell.length_a   1.000
_cell.length_b   1.000
_cell.length_c   1.000
_cell.angle_alpha   90.00
_cell.angle_beta   90.00
_cell.angle_gamma   90.00
#
_symmetry.space_group_name_H-M   'P 1'
#
loop_
_entity.id
_entity.type
_entity.pdbx_description
1 polymer ?
#
loop_
_entity_poly.entity_id
_entity_poly.type
_entity_poly.pdbx_seq_one_letter_code
_entity_poly.pdbx_strand_id
1 'polypeptide(L)'
;MLGSHENNNLALMPVSPSPERAAVLIKLIRFIVAFTIAYNFIEAIVSLWAGKDASSSALIGFGLDSTIEVTSALAVAWQFSRPDPQRYEKVTLKIIAVAFFALAAYVTVDSLLTLLHREPPSSSAMGIIIAVLSVVIMPTVSFLERRAGIELGSASAIADSRQTLVCAWLSVALLIGLVLNAAVGWWWADPVAALVIAVLAFREGKEAWEGDSCALATGRALDPQANQEDDCCSSQGCCSAEN
;
A
#
# COMPACT_ATOMS: atom_id res chain seq x y z
N MET A 1 -28.01 30.02 45.66
CA MET A 1 -27.60 30.38 44.27
C MET A 1 -26.59 29.35 43.83
N LEU A 2 -27.07 28.31 43.17
CA LEU A 2 -26.26 27.22 42.65
C LEU A 2 -26.29 27.38 41.12
N GLY A 3 -25.19 27.88 40.56
CA GLY A 3 -25.02 27.98 39.11
C GLY A 3 -24.72 26.61 38.53
N SER A 4 -25.62 26.09 37.73
CA SER A 4 -25.45 24.93 36.90
C SER A 4 -24.46 25.26 35.76
N HIS A 5 -23.23 24.74 35.87
CA HIS A 5 -22.33 24.63 34.74
C HIS A 5 -22.87 23.53 33.79
N GLU A 6 -23.63 23.97 32.80
CA GLU A 6 -24.00 23.16 31.65
C GLU A 6 -22.74 22.94 30.82
N ASN A 7 -22.10 21.77 31.02
CA ASN A 7 -21.01 21.29 30.19
C ASN A 7 -21.54 21.06 28.76
N ASN A 8 -21.31 22.04 27.91
CA ASN A 8 -21.58 21.99 26.49
C ASN A 8 -20.50 21.15 25.76
N ASN A 9 -20.37 19.89 26.13
CA ASN A 9 -19.65 18.90 25.37
C ASN A 9 -20.56 18.45 24.19
N LEU A 10 -20.77 19.36 23.24
CA LEU A 10 -21.15 18.93 21.88
C LEU A 10 -19.91 18.25 21.29
N ALA A 11 -19.74 16.96 21.60
CA ALA A 11 -18.87 16.09 20.85
C ALA A 11 -19.30 16.24 19.38
N LEU A 12 -18.41 16.73 18.55
CA LEU A 12 -18.56 16.78 17.09
C LEU A 12 -18.75 15.34 16.61
N MET A 13 -19.98 14.85 16.63
CA MET A 13 -20.33 13.60 15.96
C MET A 13 -19.97 13.81 14.50
N PRO A 14 -19.24 12.88 13.84
CA PRO A 14 -18.99 12.96 12.43
C PRO A 14 -20.35 13.02 11.73
N VAL A 15 -20.64 14.15 11.10
CA VAL A 15 -21.89 14.36 10.38
C VAL A 15 -21.85 13.40 9.19
N SER A 16 -22.67 12.35 9.26
CA SER A 16 -22.82 11.42 8.13
C SER A 16 -23.19 12.21 6.88
N PRO A 17 -22.51 12.00 5.75
CA PRO A 17 -22.79 12.75 4.54
C PRO A 17 -24.23 12.54 4.08
N SER A 18 -24.82 13.56 3.43
CA SER A 18 -26.16 13.40 2.85
C SER A 18 -26.19 12.22 1.87
N PRO A 19 -27.36 11.56 1.66
CA PRO A 19 -27.44 10.40 0.76
C PRO A 19 -26.91 10.69 -0.66
N GLU A 20 -27.15 11.89 -1.17
CA GLU A 20 -26.62 12.33 -2.46
C GLU A 20 -25.09 12.45 -2.45
N ARG A 21 -24.53 13.03 -1.40
CA ARG A 21 -23.09 13.15 -1.21
C ARG A 21 -22.41 11.80 -1.05
N ALA A 22 -23.01 10.89 -0.26
CA ALA A 22 -22.54 9.52 -0.10
C ALA A 22 -22.50 8.77 -1.45
N ALA A 23 -23.53 8.92 -2.29
CA ALA A 23 -23.56 8.30 -3.61
C ALA A 23 -22.43 8.82 -4.53
N VAL A 24 -22.10 10.12 -4.45
CA VAL A 24 -20.97 10.70 -5.21
C VAL A 24 -19.64 10.13 -4.71
N LEU A 25 -19.44 10.07 -3.39
CA LEU A 25 -18.21 9.54 -2.79
C LEU A 25 -17.99 8.05 -3.13
N ILE A 26 -19.04 7.24 -3.09
CA ILE A 26 -18.98 5.83 -3.48
C ILE A 26 -18.56 5.69 -4.95
N LYS A 27 -19.13 6.49 -5.85
CA LYS A 27 -18.72 6.50 -7.26
C LYS A 27 -17.27 6.90 -7.44
N LEU A 28 -16.82 7.91 -6.70
CA LEU A 28 -15.44 8.38 -6.73
C LEU A 28 -14.47 7.28 -6.26
N ILE A 29 -14.74 6.64 -5.12
CA ILE A 29 -13.91 5.55 -4.60
C ILE A 29 -13.85 4.39 -5.62
N ARG A 30 -14.98 3.97 -6.17
CA ARG A 30 -15.00 2.93 -7.20
C ARG A 30 -14.19 3.28 -8.44
N PHE A 31 -14.25 4.54 -8.87
CA PHE A 31 -13.45 5.01 -9.99
C PHE A 31 -11.95 4.98 -9.65
N ILE A 32 -11.57 5.46 -8.46
CA ILE A 32 -10.19 5.46 -7.98
C ILE A 32 -9.65 4.03 -7.94
N VAL A 33 -10.35 3.10 -7.29
CA VAL A 33 -9.93 1.69 -7.19
C VAL A 33 -9.78 1.05 -8.59
N ALA A 34 -10.73 1.26 -9.48
CA ALA A 34 -10.62 0.74 -10.85
C ALA A 34 -9.44 1.35 -11.62
N PHE A 35 -9.19 2.64 -11.44
CA PHE A 35 -8.05 3.33 -12.03
C PHE A 35 -6.72 2.77 -11.46
N THR A 36 -6.62 2.60 -10.14
CA THR A 36 -5.42 2.07 -9.47
C THR A 36 -5.11 0.65 -9.96
N ILE A 37 -6.10 -0.23 -10.07
CA ILE A 37 -5.92 -1.59 -10.59
C ILE A 37 -5.41 -1.54 -12.04
N ALA A 38 -6.03 -0.72 -12.90
CA ALA A 38 -5.61 -0.60 -14.29
C ALA A 38 -4.20 -0.02 -14.42
N TYR A 39 -3.87 0.99 -13.60
CA TYR A 39 -2.56 1.60 -13.55
C TYR A 39 -1.49 0.59 -13.08
N ASN A 40 -1.70 -0.11 -11.97
CA ASN A 40 -0.78 -1.13 -11.44
C ASN A 40 -0.57 -2.29 -12.42
N PHE A 41 -1.59 -2.66 -13.17
CA PHE A 41 -1.45 -3.68 -14.22
C PHE A 41 -0.50 -3.22 -15.33
N ILE A 42 -0.63 -1.98 -15.80
CA ILE A 42 0.28 -1.39 -16.80
C ILE A 42 1.69 -1.24 -16.21
N GLU A 43 1.78 -0.74 -14.98
CA GLU A 43 3.02 -0.56 -14.25
C GLU A 43 3.77 -1.87 -14.08
N ALA A 44 3.10 -2.95 -13.70
CA ALA A 44 3.69 -4.28 -13.59
C ALA A 44 4.32 -4.73 -14.91
N ILE A 45 3.58 -4.64 -16.02
CA ILE A 45 4.08 -5.06 -17.34
C ILE A 45 5.29 -4.24 -17.76
N VAL A 46 5.21 -2.91 -17.63
CA VAL A 46 6.29 -2.01 -18.07
C VAL A 46 7.53 -2.18 -17.19
N SER A 47 7.35 -2.27 -15.87
CA SER A 47 8.45 -2.41 -14.92
C SER A 47 9.16 -3.75 -15.03
N LEU A 48 8.43 -4.85 -15.19
CA LEU A 48 9.02 -6.18 -15.38
C LEU A 48 9.77 -6.28 -16.71
N TRP A 49 9.21 -5.74 -17.79
CA TRP A 49 9.87 -5.72 -19.08
C TRP A 49 11.14 -4.86 -19.06
N ALA A 50 11.04 -3.63 -18.58
CA ALA A 50 12.16 -2.70 -18.50
C ALA A 50 13.23 -3.16 -17.48
N GLY A 51 12.81 -3.79 -16.37
CA GLY A 51 13.69 -4.34 -15.36
C GLY A 51 14.52 -5.51 -15.89
N LYS A 52 13.89 -6.40 -16.65
CA LYS A 52 14.60 -7.50 -17.32
C LYS A 52 15.60 -6.98 -18.36
N ASP A 53 15.21 -6.00 -19.17
CA ASP A 53 16.08 -5.40 -20.20
C ASP A 53 17.28 -4.69 -19.58
N ALA A 54 17.08 -4.00 -18.47
CA ALA A 54 18.12 -3.28 -17.75
C ALA A 54 18.91 -4.13 -16.75
N SER A 55 18.52 -5.36 -16.48
CA SER A 55 19.02 -6.20 -15.36
C SER A 55 18.95 -5.46 -14.02
N SER A 56 17.85 -4.74 -13.78
CA SER A 56 17.63 -3.93 -12.57
C SER A 56 16.77 -4.71 -11.57
N SER A 57 17.39 -5.12 -10.45
CA SER A 57 16.71 -5.80 -9.35
C SER A 57 15.60 -4.94 -8.72
N ALA A 58 15.85 -3.62 -8.60
CA ALA A 58 14.85 -2.69 -8.04
C ALA A 58 13.61 -2.58 -8.93
N LEU A 59 13.81 -2.48 -10.25
CA LEU A 59 12.71 -2.34 -11.20
C LEU A 59 11.90 -3.63 -11.34
N ILE A 60 12.56 -4.80 -11.29
CA ILE A 60 11.87 -6.09 -11.24
C ILE A 60 11.08 -6.23 -9.94
N GLY A 61 11.69 -5.91 -8.80
CA GLY A 61 11.03 -5.94 -7.49
C GLY A 61 9.78 -5.07 -7.46
N PHE A 62 9.87 -3.85 -7.99
CA PHE A 62 8.76 -2.92 -8.10
C PHE A 62 7.63 -3.45 -9.02
N GLY A 63 7.96 -4.03 -10.16
CA GLY A 63 6.96 -4.63 -11.05
C GLY A 63 6.28 -5.88 -10.46
N LEU A 64 7.00 -6.65 -9.65
CA LEU A 64 6.41 -7.76 -8.90
C LEU A 64 5.48 -7.27 -7.79
N ASP A 65 5.83 -6.18 -7.11
CA ASP A 65 4.99 -5.54 -6.11
C ASP A 65 3.66 -5.08 -6.71
N SER A 66 3.70 -4.36 -7.84
CA SER A 66 2.50 -3.96 -8.58
C SER A 66 1.66 -5.19 -9.04
N THR A 67 2.29 -6.32 -9.35
CA THR A 67 1.60 -7.58 -9.66
C THR A 67 0.88 -8.14 -8.44
N ILE A 68 1.50 -8.05 -7.26
CA ILE A 68 0.90 -8.49 -6.00
C ILE A 68 -0.29 -7.59 -5.64
N GLU A 69 -0.18 -6.27 -5.82
CA GLU A 69 -1.29 -5.34 -5.57
C GLU A 69 -2.52 -5.67 -6.43
N VAL A 70 -2.35 -5.91 -7.74
CA VAL A 70 -3.44 -6.34 -8.61
C VAL A 70 -4.01 -7.69 -8.16
N THR A 71 -3.16 -8.65 -7.81
CA THR A 71 -3.59 -9.98 -7.34
C THR A 71 -4.32 -9.89 -6.01
N SER A 72 -3.87 -9.04 -5.10
CA SER A 72 -4.49 -8.78 -3.81
C SER A 72 -5.89 -8.18 -3.99
N ALA A 73 -6.01 -7.17 -4.86
CA ALA A 73 -7.30 -6.58 -5.19
C ALA A 73 -8.29 -7.61 -5.77
N LEU A 74 -7.82 -8.50 -6.65
CA LEU A 74 -8.62 -9.60 -7.18
C LEU A 74 -9.00 -10.63 -6.11
N ALA A 75 -8.11 -10.96 -5.19
CA ALA A 75 -8.38 -11.87 -4.08
C ALA A 75 -9.42 -11.30 -3.12
N VAL A 76 -9.34 -10.00 -2.82
CA VAL A 76 -10.35 -9.29 -2.02
C VAL A 76 -11.69 -9.23 -2.74
N ALA A 77 -11.72 -8.91 -4.03
CA ALA A 77 -12.94 -8.93 -4.84
C ALA A 77 -13.58 -10.33 -4.87
N TRP A 78 -12.77 -11.38 -4.98
CA TRP A 78 -13.23 -12.76 -4.90
C TRP A 78 -13.82 -13.09 -3.53
N GLN A 79 -13.19 -12.67 -2.43
CA GLN A 79 -13.67 -12.84 -1.07
C GLN A 79 -15.07 -12.23 -0.91
N PHE A 80 -15.25 -10.96 -1.34
CA PHE A 80 -16.54 -10.26 -1.25
C PHE A 80 -17.61 -10.78 -2.21
N SER A 81 -17.25 -11.61 -3.19
CA SER A 81 -18.23 -12.30 -4.05
C SER A 81 -18.85 -13.53 -3.39
N ARG A 82 -18.37 -13.94 -2.20
CA ARG A 82 -18.89 -15.10 -1.47
C ARG A 82 -20.05 -14.74 -0.54
N PRO A 83 -20.96 -15.70 -0.23
CA PRO A 83 -22.08 -15.48 0.68
C PRO A 83 -21.67 -15.08 2.10
N ASP A 84 -20.50 -15.54 2.55
CA ASP A 84 -19.92 -15.24 3.86
C ASP A 84 -18.46 -14.78 3.68
N PRO A 85 -18.24 -13.47 3.42
CA PRO A 85 -16.90 -12.94 3.19
C PRO A 85 -15.95 -13.10 4.38
N GLN A 86 -16.44 -13.02 5.61
CA GLN A 86 -15.62 -13.08 6.83
C GLN A 86 -14.94 -14.43 6.99
N ARG A 87 -15.58 -15.50 6.54
CA ARG A 87 -15.01 -16.86 6.58
C ARG A 87 -13.75 -17.00 5.73
N TYR A 88 -13.65 -16.25 4.63
CA TYR A 88 -12.54 -16.33 3.67
C TYR A 88 -11.45 -15.29 3.92
N GLU A 89 -11.67 -14.34 4.81
CA GLU A 89 -10.73 -13.24 5.12
C GLU A 89 -9.33 -13.76 5.50
N LYS A 90 -9.26 -14.69 6.46
CA LYS A 90 -7.97 -15.28 6.89
C LYS A 90 -7.23 -16.01 5.77
N VAL A 91 -7.96 -16.61 4.84
CA VAL A 91 -7.34 -17.32 3.68
C VAL A 91 -6.79 -16.31 2.70
N THR A 92 -7.57 -15.27 2.40
CA THR A 92 -7.15 -14.16 1.52
C THR A 92 -5.90 -13.48 2.07
N LEU A 93 -5.89 -13.10 3.34
CA LEU A 93 -4.72 -12.48 3.98
C LEU A 93 -3.49 -13.37 3.96
N LYS A 94 -3.63 -14.68 4.17
CA LYS A 94 -2.50 -15.62 4.08
C LYS A 94 -1.94 -15.76 2.65
N ILE A 95 -2.81 -15.74 1.63
CA ILE A 95 -2.36 -15.76 0.22
C ILE A 95 -1.54 -14.52 -0.07
N ILE A 96 -2.03 -13.35 0.34
CA ILE A 96 -1.35 -12.06 0.19
C ILE A 96 0.00 -12.08 0.93
N ALA A 97 0.01 -12.52 2.18
CA ALA A 97 1.24 -12.60 2.98
C ALA A 97 2.31 -13.51 2.34
N VAL A 98 1.91 -14.68 1.84
CA VAL A 98 2.82 -15.59 1.14
C VAL A 98 3.40 -14.96 -0.12
N ALA A 99 2.59 -14.21 -0.89
CA ALA A 99 3.05 -13.49 -2.07
C ALA A 99 4.10 -12.43 -1.72
N PHE A 100 3.87 -11.63 -0.66
CA PHE A 100 4.86 -10.65 -0.18
C PHE A 100 6.13 -11.29 0.37
N PHE A 101 6.06 -12.40 1.09
CA PHE A 101 7.25 -13.13 1.53
C PHE A 101 8.05 -13.71 0.37
N ALA A 102 7.37 -14.24 -0.65
CA ALA A 102 8.03 -14.73 -1.86
C ALA A 102 8.73 -13.59 -2.62
N LEU A 103 8.08 -12.42 -2.74
CA LEU A 103 8.67 -11.21 -3.30
C LEU A 103 9.92 -10.78 -2.52
N ALA A 104 9.80 -10.65 -1.19
CA ALA A 104 10.91 -10.24 -0.34
C ALA A 104 12.11 -11.20 -0.46
N ALA A 105 11.85 -12.50 -0.46
CA ALA A 105 12.90 -13.52 -0.63
C ALA A 105 13.55 -13.43 -2.01
N TYR A 106 12.77 -13.36 -3.09
CA TYR A 106 13.27 -13.27 -4.45
C TYR A 106 14.13 -12.01 -4.64
N VAL A 107 13.61 -10.83 -4.29
CA VAL A 107 14.32 -9.56 -4.47
C VAL A 107 15.58 -9.50 -3.61
N THR A 108 15.55 -10.06 -2.38
CA THR A 108 16.75 -10.13 -1.53
C THR A 108 17.83 -10.98 -2.17
N VAL A 109 17.49 -12.18 -2.65
CA VAL A 109 18.47 -13.08 -3.29
C VAL A 109 19.03 -12.46 -4.56
N ASP A 110 18.19 -11.92 -5.42
CA ASP A 110 18.57 -11.28 -6.68
C ASP A 110 19.50 -10.09 -6.44
N SER A 111 19.15 -9.21 -5.50
CA SER A 111 19.97 -8.04 -5.13
C SER A 111 21.34 -8.44 -4.55
N LEU A 112 21.38 -9.46 -3.70
CA LEU A 112 22.62 -9.94 -3.12
C LEU A 112 23.52 -10.57 -4.20
N LEU A 113 22.96 -11.34 -5.13
CA LEU A 113 23.71 -11.91 -6.25
C LEU A 113 24.28 -10.81 -7.14
N THR A 114 23.48 -9.79 -7.48
CA THR A 114 23.93 -8.63 -8.26
C THR A 114 25.08 -7.91 -7.57
N LEU A 115 25.02 -7.69 -6.25
CA LEU A 115 26.12 -7.09 -5.47
C LEU A 115 27.38 -7.96 -5.45
N LEU A 116 27.22 -9.28 -5.33
CA LEU A 116 28.35 -10.22 -5.28
C LEU A 116 29.04 -10.36 -6.64
N HIS A 117 28.29 -10.49 -7.72
CA HIS A 117 28.82 -10.65 -9.08
C HIS A 117 29.31 -9.33 -9.68
N ARG A 118 28.96 -8.20 -9.07
CA ARG A 118 29.27 -6.84 -9.57
C ARG A 118 28.80 -6.59 -11.00
N GLU A 119 27.62 -7.13 -11.32
CA GLU A 119 26.98 -6.91 -12.62
C GLU A 119 26.23 -5.56 -12.58
N PRO A 120 26.76 -4.50 -13.23
CA PRO A 120 26.10 -3.20 -13.18
C PRO A 120 24.80 -3.24 -14.00
N PRO A 121 23.65 -2.89 -13.43
CA PRO A 121 22.44 -2.73 -14.21
C PRO A 121 22.58 -1.58 -15.20
N SER A 122 22.01 -1.74 -16.38
CA SER A 122 21.98 -0.65 -17.36
C SER A 122 20.96 0.40 -16.96
N SER A 123 21.17 1.64 -17.41
CA SER A 123 20.19 2.71 -17.16
C SER A 123 18.91 2.45 -17.96
N SER A 124 17.75 2.51 -17.29
CA SER A 124 16.44 2.33 -17.90
C SER A 124 15.68 3.65 -17.94
N ALA A 125 15.62 4.28 -19.10
CA ALA A 125 14.79 5.47 -19.29
C ALA A 125 13.31 5.18 -19.07
N MET A 126 12.82 4.02 -19.51
CA MET A 126 11.43 3.59 -19.31
C MET A 126 11.14 3.36 -17.80
N GLY A 127 12.10 2.74 -17.07
CA GLY A 127 12.00 2.57 -15.62
C GLY A 127 11.93 3.90 -14.88
N ILE A 128 12.73 4.89 -15.27
CA ILE A 128 12.68 6.23 -14.67
C ILE A 128 11.33 6.90 -14.96
N ILE A 129 10.80 6.81 -16.18
CA ILE A 129 9.52 7.40 -16.54
C ILE A 129 8.38 6.79 -15.70
N ILE A 130 8.32 5.46 -15.58
CA ILE A 130 7.26 4.80 -14.81
C ILE A 130 7.38 5.13 -13.32
N ALA A 131 8.59 5.16 -12.77
CA ALA A 131 8.82 5.52 -11.38
C ALA A 131 8.40 6.99 -11.08
N VAL A 132 8.71 7.93 -11.98
CA VAL A 132 8.27 9.34 -11.85
C VAL A 132 6.75 9.44 -11.90
N LEU A 133 6.10 8.72 -12.82
CA LEU A 133 4.64 8.70 -12.90
C LEU A 133 4.04 8.17 -11.60
N SER A 134 4.57 7.08 -11.04
CA SER A 134 4.08 6.49 -9.79
C SER A 134 4.27 7.41 -8.59
N VAL A 135 5.44 8.06 -8.48
CA VAL A 135 5.70 9.06 -7.41
C VAL A 135 4.69 10.20 -7.43
N VAL A 136 4.12 10.55 -8.58
CA VAL A 136 3.12 11.63 -8.70
C VAL A 136 1.70 11.08 -8.54
N ILE A 137 1.39 9.98 -9.22
CA ILE A 137 0.03 9.41 -9.29
C ILE A 137 -0.37 8.79 -7.95
N MET A 138 0.48 7.92 -7.37
CA MET A 138 0.13 7.15 -6.19
C MET A 138 -0.18 8.00 -4.95
N PRO A 139 0.62 9.02 -4.57
CA PRO A 139 0.26 9.89 -3.44
C PRO A 139 -1.02 10.67 -3.70
N THR A 140 -1.24 11.10 -4.96
CA THR A 140 -2.45 11.85 -5.33
C THR A 140 -3.70 10.99 -5.18
N VAL A 141 -3.65 9.76 -5.67
CA VAL A 141 -4.72 8.77 -5.57
C VAL A 141 -4.99 8.44 -4.11
N SER A 142 -3.96 8.09 -3.35
CA SER A 142 -4.03 7.80 -1.91
C SER A 142 -4.70 8.94 -1.13
N PHE A 143 -4.29 10.19 -1.39
CA PHE A 143 -4.88 11.35 -0.72
C PHE A 143 -6.36 11.57 -1.05
N LEU A 144 -6.75 11.41 -2.32
CA LEU A 144 -8.15 11.55 -2.74
C LEU A 144 -9.02 10.45 -2.14
N GLU A 145 -8.54 9.21 -2.17
CA GLU A 145 -9.23 8.05 -1.63
C GLU A 145 -9.40 8.15 -0.11
N ARG A 146 -8.33 8.54 0.60
CA ARG A 146 -8.37 8.75 2.04
C ARG A 146 -9.40 9.83 2.43
N ARG A 147 -9.41 10.96 1.73
CA ARG A 147 -10.40 12.01 1.97
C ARG A 147 -11.84 11.51 1.78
N ALA A 148 -12.08 10.81 0.67
CA ALA A 148 -13.39 10.25 0.38
C ALA A 148 -13.78 9.16 1.42
N GLY A 149 -12.82 8.31 1.83
CA GLY A 149 -13.00 7.29 2.85
C GLY A 149 -13.35 7.87 4.22
N ILE A 150 -12.65 8.90 4.68
CA ILE A 150 -12.93 9.60 5.94
C ILE A 150 -14.33 10.24 5.90
N GLU A 151 -14.67 10.96 4.83
CA GLU A 151 -15.98 11.62 4.70
C GLU A 151 -17.13 10.59 4.65
N LEU A 152 -16.89 9.41 4.07
CA LEU A 152 -17.86 8.32 3.99
C LEU A 152 -17.92 7.46 5.26
N GLY A 153 -16.91 7.55 6.14
CA GLY A 153 -16.75 6.65 7.29
C GLY A 153 -16.39 5.21 6.87
N SER A 154 -15.70 5.03 5.73
CA SER A 154 -15.33 3.73 5.19
C SER A 154 -13.93 3.31 5.62
N ALA A 155 -13.82 2.40 6.58
CA ALA A 155 -12.54 1.85 7.04
C ALA A 155 -11.77 1.14 5.91
N SER A 156 -12.48 0.44 5.01
CA SER A 156 -11.84 -0.25 3.87
C SER A 156 -11.18 0.72 2.89
N ALA A 157 -11.83 1.84 2.55
CA ALA A 157 -11.24 2.85 1.67
C ALA A 157 -10.03 3.54 2.32
N ILE A 158 -10.06 3.76 3.65
CA ILE A 158 -8.93 4.31 4.39
C ILE A 158 -7.77 3.31 4.39
N ALA A 159 -8.03 2.01 4.58
CA ALA A 159 -7.00 0.97 4.54
C ALA A 159 -6.36 0.86 3.13
N ASP A 160 -7.16 0.85 2.07
CA ASP A 160 -6.69 0.81 0.68
C ASP A 160 -5.82 2.02 0.34
N SER A 161 -6.23 3.22 0.77
CA SER A 161 -5.42 4.43 0.60
C SER A 161 -4.04 4.35 1.28
N ARG A 162 -3.92 3.65 2.42
CA ARG A 162 -2.64 3.44 3.09
C ARG A 162 -1.74 2.52 2.29
N GLN A 163 -2.27 1.45 1.73
CA GLN A 163 -1.53 0.53 0.86
C GLN A 163 -1.01 1.26 -0.39
N THR A 164 -1.85 2.06 -1.05
CA THR A 164 -1.44 2.91 -2.18
C THR A 164 -0.32 3.89 -1.81
N LEU A 165 -0.29 4.39 -0.57
CA LEU A 165 0.79 5.26 -0.09
C LEU A 165 2.11 4.50 0.08
N VAL A 166 2.09 3.25 0.50
CA VAL A 166 3.29 2.39 0.57
C VAL A 166 3.90 2.22 -0.82
N CYS A 167 3.09 1.94 -1.84
CA CYS A 167 3.54 1.89 -3.23
C CYS A 167 4.20 3.21 -3.69
N ALA A 168 3.69 4.35 -3.24
CA ALA A 168 4.34 5.65 -3.49
C ALA A 168 5.76 5.72 -2.89
N TRP A 169 5.98 5.20 -1.69
CA TRP A 169 7.31 5.15 -1.09
C TRP A 169 8.25 4.18 -1.80
N LEU A 170 7.75 3.04 -2.27
CA LEU A 170 8.50 2.10 -3.10
C LEU A 170 8.94 2.77 -4.40
N SER A 171 8.05 3.54 -5.03
CA SER A 171 8.35 4.32 -6.24
C SER A 171 9.46 5.35 -6.02
N VAL A 172 9.47 6.02 -4.85
CA VAL A 172 10.54 6.96 -4.48
C VAL A 172 11.87 6.23 -4.32
N ALA A 173 11.90 5.10 -3.61
CA ALA A 173 13.12 4.30 -3.43
C ALA A 173 13.67 3.83 -4.78
N LEU A 174 12.81 3.30 -5.66
CA LEU A 174 13.15 2.90 -7.02
C LEU A 174 13.73 4.06 -7.82
N LEU A 175 13.04 5.22 -7.82
CA LEU A 175 13.47 6.40 -8.58
C LEU A 175 14.85 6.87 -8.15
N ILE A 176 15.10 6.92 -6.84
CA ILE A 176 16.42 7.28 -6.32
C ILE A 176 17.49 6.29 -6.81
N GLY A 177 17.25 4.98 -6.72
CA GLY A 177 18.17 3.95 -7.20
C GLY A 177 18.49 4.09 -8.68
N LEU A 178 17.47 4.22 -9.53
CA LEU A 178 17.62 4.35 -10.98
C LEU A 178 18.33 5.65 -11.39
N VAL A 179 17.99 6.78 -10.75
CA VAL A 179 18.61 8.08 -11.05
C VAL A 179 20.08 8.09 -10.61
N LEU A 180 20.42 7.58 -9.45
CA LEU A 180 21.80 7.48 -9.00
C LEU A 180 22.63 6.58 -9.91
N ASN A 181 22.07 5.47 -10.38
CA ASN A 181 22.75 4.62 -11.35
C ASN A 181 22.94 5.35 -12.69
N ALA A 182 21.90 6.02 -13.20
CA ALA A 182 21.95 6.69 -14.50
C ALA A 182 22.83 7.94 -14.50
N ALA A 183 22.78 8.78 -13.46
CA ALA A 183 23.43 10.09 -13.43
C ALA A 183 24.86 10.04 -12.87
N VAL A 184 25.12 9.18 -11.89
CA VAL A 184 26.38 9.11 -11.14
C VAL A 184 27.16 7.82 -11.43
N GLY A 185 26.52 6.85 -12.08
CA GLY A 185 27.12 5.53 -12.35
C GLY A 185 27.27 4.67 -11.09
N TRP A 186 26.47 4.94 -10.04
CA TRP A 186 26.48 4.16 -8.82
C TRP A 186 25.69 2.87 -9.01
N TRP A 187 26.29 1.89 -9.63
CA TRP A 187 25.67 0.59 -9.96
C TRP A 187 25.06 -0.13 -8.74
N TRP A 188 25.66 0.07 -7.56
CA TRP A 188 25.17 -0.52 -6.30
C TRP A 188 23.89 0.15 -5.75
N ALA A 189 23.53 1.34 -6.26
CA ALA A 189 22.33 2.06 -5.80
C ALA A 189 21.04 1.31 -6.15
N ASP A 190 20.99 0.66 -7.30
CA ASP A 190 19.86 -0.15 -7.75
C ASP A 190 19.62 -1.36 -6.83
N PRO A 191 20.58 -2.29 -6.59
CA PRO A 191 20.34 -3.40 -5.68
C PRO A 191 20.12 -2.96 -4.22
N VAL A 192 20.64 -1.82 -3.78
CA VAL A 192 20.32 -1.26 -2.46
C VAL A 192 18.86 -0.77 -2.41
N ALA A 193 18.38 -0.08 -3.44
CA ALA A 193 16.96 0.29 -3.55
C ALA A 193 16.07 -0.96 -3.55
N ALA A 194 16.48 -2.02 -4.27
CA ALA A 194 15.77 -3.30 -4.27
C ALA A 194 15.71 -3.93 -2.86
N LEU A 195 16.77 -3.87 -2.07
CA LEU A 195 16.75 -4.35 -0.68
C LEU A 195 15.80 -3.53 0.20
N VAL A 196 15.66 -2.23 -0.02
CA VAL A 196 14.63 -1.42 0.66
C VAL A 196 13.24 -1.91 0.30
N ILE A 197 12.98 -2.18 -1.00
CA ILE A 197 11.71 -2.77 -1.47
C ILE A 197 11.47 -4.11 -0.76
N ALA A 198 12.47 -4.99 -0.69
CA ALA A 198 12.36 -6.29 -0.02
C ALA A 198 12.00 -6.18 1.47
N VAL A 199 12.58 -5.21 2.19
CA VAL A 199 12.28 -4.96 3.61
C VAL A 199 10.83 -4.48 3.78
N LEU A 200 10.37 -3.61 2.91
CA LEU A 200 8.98 -3.11 2.95
C LEU A 200 8.00 -4.23 2.60
N ALA A 201 8.27 -5.01 1.54
CA ALA A 201 7.47 -6.17 1.18
C ALA A 201 7.40 -7.22 2.32
N PHE A 202 8.52 -7.46 3.03
CA PHE A 202 8.52 -8.35 4.18
C PHE A 202 7.63 -7.84 5.33
N ARG A 203 7.61 -6.53 5.57
CA ARG A 203 6.73 -5.91 6.57
C ARG A 203 5.26 -6.07 6.20
N GLU A 204 4.89 -5.76 4.94
CA GLU A 204 3.53 -5.95 4.43
C GLU A 204 3.09 -7.44 4.56
N GLY A 205 3.97 -8.36 4.19
CA GLY A 205 3.73 -9.79 4.36
C GLY A 205 3.48 -10.19 5.81
N LYS A 206 4.25 -9.63 6.75
CA LYS A 206 4.07 -9.88 8.18
C LYS A 206 2.73 -9.35 8.70
N GLU A 207 2.36 -8.13 8.36
CA GLU A 207 1.09 -7.51 8.75
C GLU A 207 -0.10 -8.29 8.21
N ALA A 208 -0.05 -8.69 6.93
CA ALA A 208 -1.07 -9.56 6.33
C ALA A 208 -1.15 -10.94 7.01
N TRP A 209 -0.01 -11.50 7.46
CA TRP A 209 0.04 -12.79 8.16
C TRP A 209 -0.57 -12.71 9.56
N GLU A 210 -0.32 -11.63 10.28
CA GLU A 210 -0.84 -11.40 11.64
C GLU A 210 -2.33 -11.06 11.64
N GLY A 211 -2.90 -10.77 10.48
CA GLY A 211 -4.33 -10.48 10.32
C GLY A 211 -4.71 -9.06 10.77
N ASP A 212 -3.72 -8.20 10.99
CA ASP A 212 -3.93 -6.82 11.37
C ASP A 212 -4.37 -5.98 10.16
N SER A 213 -5.62 -6.11 9.80
CA SER A 213 -6.27 -5.19 8.85
C SER A 213 -6.34 -3.74 9.35
N CYS A 214 -6.03 -3.51 10.63
CA CYS A 214 -6.07 -2.19 11.27
C CYS A 214 -4.73 -1.44 11.35
N ALA A 215 -3.61 -2.08 11.04
CA ALA A 215 -2.30 -1.46 11.26
C ALA A 215 -1.29 -1.81 10.17
N LEU A 216 -1.35 -1.11 9.05
CA LEU A 216 -0.18 -0.98 8.20
C LEU A 216 0.85 -0.13 8.96
N ALA A 217 1.83 -0.78 9.60
CA ALA A 217 2.81 -0.14 10.48
C ALA A 217 3.58 1.00 9.80
N THR A 218 3.77 0.93 8.49
CA THR A 218 4.41 1.97 7.68
C THR A 218 3.53 3.23 7.58
N GLY A 219 2.19 3.08 7.50
CA GLY A 219 1.26 4.20 7.55
C GLY A 219 1.26 4.89 8.94
N ARG A 220 1.44 4.12 10.02
CA ARG A 220 1.49 4.61 11.40
C ARG A 220 2.72 5.48 11.68
N ALA A 221 3.89 5.10 11.13
CA ALA A 221 5.13 5.85 11.30
C ALA A 221 5.12 7.21 10.58
N LEU A 222 4.28 7.38 9.58
CA LEU A 222 4.23 8.55 8.71
C LEU A 222 2.97 9.39 8.89
N ASP A 223 1.99 8.93 9.68
CA ASP A 223 0.74 9.65 9.95
C ASP A 223 0.66 10.10 11.41
N PRO A 224 0.85 11.40 11.70
CA PRO A 224 0.75 11.93 13.07
C PRO A 224 -0.64 11.74 13.70
N GLN A 225 -1.69 11.49 12.90
CA GLN A 225 -3.07 11.30 13.38
C GLN A 225 -3.39 9.83 13.72
N ALA A 226 -2.61 8.87 13.22
CA ALA A 226 -2.80 7.45 13.53
C ALA A 226 -2.57 7.12 15.01
N ASN A 227 -1.82 7.96 15.74
CA ASN A 227 -1.56 7.78 17.16
C ASN A 227 -2.75 8.18 18.07
N GLN A 228 -3.80 8.83 17.54
CA GLN A 228 -4.97 9.21 18.33
C GLN A 228 -6.12 8.21 18.27
N GLU A 229 -6.09 7.25 17.34
CA GLU A 229 -7.13 6.23 17.23
C GLU A 229 -6.87 4.95 18.04
N ASP A 230 -5.70 4.82 18.67
CA ASP A 230 -5.33 3.65 19.50
C ASP A 230 -6.11 3.54 20.82
N ASP A 231 -6.82 4.60 21.23
CA ASP A 231 -7.68 4.56 22.42
C ASP A 231 -8.98 3.75 22.23
N CYS A 232 -9.36 3.43 21.00
CA CYS A 232 -10.55 2.61 20.75
C CYS A 232 -10.33 1.11 20.96
N CYS A 233 -9.09 0.61 20.93
CA CYS A 233 -8.78 -0.80 21.23
C CYS A 233 -8.42 -1.07 22.68
N SER A 234 -8.17 -0.04 23.50
CA SER A 234 -7.81 -0.18 24.92
C SER A 234 -9.00 -0.14 25.87
N SER A 235 -10.18 0.29 25.43
CA SER A 235 -11.38 0.23 26.24
C SER A 235 -12.09 -1.12 26.04
N GLN A 236 -11.86 -2.01 26.99
CA GLN A 236 -12.63 -3.21 27.35
C GLN A 236 -14.02 -3.28 26.70
N GLY A 237 -14.18 -4.07 25.63
CA GLY A 237 -15.52 -4.35 25.12
C GLY A 237 -15.63 -5.13 23.79
N CYS A 238 -14.59 -5.31 23.00
CA CYS A 238 -14.72 -5.97 21.69
C CYS A 238 -14.24 -7.44 21.64
N CYS A 239 -13.85 -8.05 22.76
CA CYS A 239 -13.41 -9.45 22.81
C CYS A 239 -14.36 -10.33 23.67
N SER A 240 -15.68 -10.21 23.53
CA SER A 240 -16.62 -11.12 24.19
C SER A 240 -17.79 -11.42 23.28
N ALA A 241 -17.56 -12.36 22.35
CA ALA A 241 -18.59 -13.20 21.76
C ALA A 241 -17.96 -14.55 21.39
N GLU A 242 -17.52 -15.28 22.41
CA GLU A 242 -17.49 -16.73 22.39
C GLU A 242 -18.70 -17.21 23.20
N ASN A 243 -19.67 -17.79 22.53
CA ASN A 243 -20.36 -19.02 22.88
C ASN A 243 -21.22 -19.44 21.71
#